data_3e305c29e1260ff332ae4fc777596dba
#
_entry.id   3e305c29e1260ff332ae4fc777596dba
#
_cell.length_a   1.000
_cell.length_b   1.000
_cell.length_c   1.000
_cell.angle_alpha   90.00
_cell.angle_beta   90.00
_cell.angle_gamma   90.00
#
_symmetry.space_group_name_H-M   'P 1'
#
loop_
_entity.id
_entity.type
_entity.pdbx_description
1 polymer ?
#
loop_
_entity_poly.entity_id
_entity_poly.type
_entity_poly.pdbx_seq_one_letter_code
_entity_poly.pdbx_strand_id
1 'polypeptide(L)'
;MDMTFLRASVLATFFFMTACDSSTPPVKTSAPAATVLEGKTMGTFWRVSVMNLDSARADELRGKIQSQLDADDQLLSTYKNDSALMRFNLSKSTSLWPVSEAMADIVTESIRVGYKTNGAMDVTVGPLVNLWGFGPNKQPVKTPDQAAIDDARARTGLQHLTVINQYGQQYLQKDIPDLFVDLSTVGEGYAADHLAALMAQEGISRYLVSVGGALVSRGMNASGKPWRVAIQKPTDEQNAVQAIVDINGHGISTSGSYRNYYELDGKRISHVIDPQTGRPIQHNLVSVTVIAPTALEADAWDTGLMVLGTEKAKEVVRQEGLAVYMITKETDGFKTWSSPQFNSFLVREKN
;
A
#
# COMPACT_ATOMS: atom_id res chain seq x y z
N MET A 1 -67.08 -58.80 -69.40
CA MET A 1 -67.49 -57.54 -68.81
C MET A 1 -66.58 -57.37 -67.64
N ASP A 2 -65.59 -56.50 -67.86
CA ASP A 2 -65.24 -55.42 -67.01
C ASP A 2 -63.91 -54.79 -67.42
N MET A 3 -63.96 -53.53 -67.46
CA MET A 3 -62.97 -52.62 -68.02
C MET A 3 -61.84 -52.36 -67.03
N THR A 4 -60.63 -52.63 -67.46
CA THR A 4 -59.44 -52.27 -66.78
C THR A 4 -58.97 -50.87 -67.19
N PHE A 5 -58.99 -49.89 -66.24
CA PHE A 5 -58.40 -48.57 -66.45
C PHE A 5 -56.94 -48.56 -66.02
N LEU A 6 -56.09 -48.25 -66.98
CA LEU A 6 -54.66 -48.02 -66.81
C LEU A 6 -54.45 -46.62 -66.27
N ARG A 7 -53.86 -46.47 -65.07
CA ARG A 7 -53.37 -45.18 -64.54
C ARG A 7 -51.84 -45.16 -64.55
N ALA A 8 -51.36 -44.25 -65.38
CA ALA A 8 -49.92 -43.90 -65.42
C ALA A 8 -49.50 -43.13 -64.18
N SER A 9 -48.52 -43.61 -63.46
CA SER A 9 -47.90 -42.91 -62.34
C SER A 9 -46.70 -42.15 -62.83
N VAL A 10 -46.74 -40.83 -62.74
CA VAL A 10 -45.60 -39.91 -62.96
C VAL A 10 -44.75 -39.91 -61.70
N LEU A 11 -43.50 -40.36 -61.83
CA LEU A 11 -42.52 -40.34 -60.77
C LEU A 11 -41.86 -38.94 -60.75
N ALA A 12 -42.21 -38.11 -59.77
CA ALA A 12 -41.57 -36.85 -59.50
C ALA A 12 -40.38 -37.05 -58.59
N THR A 13 -39.16 -36.92 -59.15
CA THR A 13 -37.91 -36.99 -58.39
C THR A 13 -37.68 -35.65 -57.71
N PHE A 14 -37.87 -35.64 -56.38
CA PHE A 14 -37.47 -34.50 -55.52
C PHE A 14 -36.00 -34.56 -55.21
N PHE A 15 -35.20 -33.63 -55.75
CA PHE A 15 -33.83 -33.34 -55.32
C PHE A 15 -33.90 -32.60 -53.97
N PHE A 16 -33.52 -33.29 -52.89
CA PHE A 16 -33.21 -32.64 -51.60
C PHE A 16 -31.85 -31.97 -51.72
N MET A 17 -31.81 -30.65 -51.85
CA MET A 17 -30.61 -29.88 -51.57
C MET A 17 -30.42 -29.82 -50.08
N THR A 18 -29.49 -30.59 -49.50
CA THR A 18 -28.96 -30.42 -48.18
C THR A 18 -28.08 -29.17 -48.13
N ALA A 19 -28.64 -28.03 -47.73
CA ALA A 19 -27.88 -26.88 -47.35
C ALA A 19 -27.10 -27.26 -46.05
N CYS A 20 -25.79 -27.45 -46.17
CA CYS A 20 -24.91 -27.50 -44.99
C CYS A 20 -24.90 -26.09 -44.36
N ASP A 21 -25.71 -25.95 -43.34
CA ASP A 21 -25.63 -24.78 -42.44
C ASP A 21 -24.37 -24.96 -41.55
N SER A 22 -23.27 -24.38 -42.01
CA SER A 22 -22.05 -24.29 -41.24
C SER A 22 -22.16 -23.14 -40.27
N SER A 23 -23.08 -23.24 -39.31
CA SER A 23 -23.06 -22.38 -38.12
C SER A 23 -21.92 -22.80 -37.24
N THR A 24 -20.76 -22.18 -37.43
CA THR A 24 -19.69 -22.21 -36.45
C THR A 24 -20.29 -21.69 -35.13
N PRO A 25 -20.21 -22.47 -34.03
CA PRO A 25 -20.71 -21.97 -32.76
C PRO A 25 -19.96 -20.65 -32.41
N PRO A 26 -20.65 -19.65 -31.88
CA PRO A 26 -19.99 -18.43 -31.48
C PRO A 26 -18.86 -18.78 -30.52
N VAL A 27 -17.63 -18.43 -30.89
CA VAL A 27 -16.48 -18.50 -29.99
C VAL A 27 -16.91 -17.65 -28.78
N LYS A 28 -17.15 -18.30 -27.65
CA LYS A 28 -17.30 -17.60 -26.36
C LYS A 28 -15.97 -16.92 -26.09
N THR A 29 -15.84 -15.67 -26.53
CA THR A 29 -14.78 -14.79 -26.05
C THR A 29 -15.00 -14.70 -24.55
N SER A 30 -14.19 -15.43 -23.78
CA SER A 30 -14.14 -15.25 -22.33
C SER A 30 -13.89 -13.76 -22.08
N ALA A 31 -14.70 -13.15 -21.22
CA ALA A 31 -14.46 -11.76 -20.81
C ALA A 31 -12.97 -11.62 -20.43
N PRO A 32 -12.31 -10.54 -20.83
CA PRO A 32 -10.91 -10.36 -20.55
C PRO A 32 -10.69 -10.42 -19.04
N ALA A 33 -9.98 -11.45 -18.59
CA ALA A 33 -9.63 -11.60 -17.18
C ALA A 33 -8.36 -10.78 -16.87
N ALA A 34 -8.26 -10.26 -15.64
CA ALA A 34 -7.02 -9.67 -15.19
C ALA A 34 -5.98 -10.78 -14.92
N THR A 35 -4.76 -10.59 -15.41
CA THR A 35 -3.61 -11.40 -15.01
C THR A 35 -3.13 -10.89 -13.65
N VAL A 36 -3.00 -11.81 -12.69
CA VAL A 36 -2.54 -11.50 -11.33
C VAL A 36 -1.13 -12.03 -11.14
N LEU A 37 -0.23 -11.13 -10.77
CA LEU A 37 1.15 -11.41 -10.39
C LEU A 37 1.30 -11.13 -8.92
N GLU A 38 2.03 -11.99 -8.19
CA GLU A 38 2.25 -11.83 -6.76
C GLU A 38 3.57 -12.44 -6.31
N GLY A 39 4.07 -11.96 -5.18
CA GLY A 39 5.32 -12.41 -4.57
C GLY A 39 5.54 -11.80 -3.20
N LYS A 40 6.79 -11.87 -2.72
CA LYS A 40 7.20 -11.35 -1.41
C LYS A 40 8.26 -10.25 -1.57
N THR A 41 8.21 -9.25 -0.69
CA THR A 41 9.19 -8.18 -0.60
C THR A 41 9.15 -7.53 0.78
N MET A 42 10.24 -6.96 1.28
CA MET A 42 10.29 -6.11 2.49
C MET A 42 9.54 -6.70 3.70
N GLY A 43 9.57 -8.03 3.88
CA GLY A 43 8.84 -8.72 4.96
C GLY A 43 7.32 -8.83 4.77
N THR A 44 6.78 -8.39 3.63
CA THR A 44 5.36 -8.42 3.27
C THR A 44 5.14 -9.06 1.89
N PHE A 45 3.97 -8.85 1.30
CA PHE A 45 3.58 -9.37 -0.01
C PHE A 45 3.33 -8.23 -0.99
N TRP A 46 3.59 -8.48 -2.27
CA TRP A 46 3.15 -7.64 -3.35
C TRP A 46 2.17 -8.37 -4.26
N ARG A 47 1.26 -7.62 -4.86
CA ARG A 47 0.30 -8.11 -5.84
C ARG A 47 0.05 -7.07 -6.92
N VAL A 48 0.12 -7.48 -8.18
CA VAL A 48 -0.17 -6.63 -9.33
C VAL A 48 -1.21 -7.30 -10.20
N SER A 49 -2.33 -6.65 -10.43
CA SER A 49 -3.37 -7.08 -11.36
C SER A 49 -3.28 -6.24 -12.62
N VAL A 50 -3.11 -6.87 -13.77
CA VAL A 50 -2.90 -6.22 -15.07
C VAL A 50 -3.91 -6.71 -16.09
N MET A 51 -4.43 -5.83 -16.93
CA MET A 51 -5.31 -6.20 -18.02
C MET A 51 -4.54 -6.49 -19.31
N ASN A 52 -5.04 -7.46 -20.08
CA ASN A 52 -4.57 -7.77 -21.44
C ASN A 52 -3.08 -8.17 -21.52
N LEU A 53 -2.62 -9.00 -20.60
CA LEU A 53 -1.26 -9.52 -20.56
C LEU A 53 -1.27 -11.01 -20.98
N ASP A 54 -0.46 -11.38 -21.95
CA ASP A 54 -0.21 -12.81 -22.29
C ASP A 54 0.75 -13.45 -21.28
N SER A 55 0.84 -14.78 -21.30
CA SER A 55 1.61 -15.53 -20.31
C SER A 55 3.11 -15.28 -20.37
N ALA A 56 3.67 -15.14 -21.59
CA ALA A 56 5.12 -14.90 -21.74
C ALA A 56 5.51 -13.52 -21.18
N ARG A 57 4.72 -12.51 -21.50
CA ARG A 57 4.91 -11.15 -20.99
C ARG A 57 4.61 -11.04 -19.48
N ALA A 58 3.71 -11.90 -18.96
CA ALA A 58 3.43 -11.98 -17.54
C ALA A 58 4.65 -12.47 -16.74
N ASP A 59 5.35 -13.49 -17.22
CA ASP A 59 6.55 -14.00 -16.56
C ASP A 59 7.71 -12.98 -16.62
N GLU A 60 7.90 -12.31 -17.75
CA GLU A 60 8.88 -11.23 -17.88
C GLU A 60 8.58 -10.09 -16.90
N LEU A 61 7.34 -9.63 -16.86
CA LEU A 61 6.91 -8.54 -15.97
C LEU A 61 7.08 -8.92 -14.49
N ARG A 62 6.75 -10.17 -14.11
CA ARG A 62 6.98 -10.68 -12.76
C ARG A 62 8.46 -10.58 -12.37
N GLY A 63 9.38 -10.94 -13.26
CA GLY A 63 10.81 -10.81 -13.05
C GLY A 63 11.26 -9.36 -12.84
N LYS A 64 10.74 -8.43 -13.66
CA LYS A 64 11.03 -7.00 -13.54
C LYS A 64 10.50 -6.40 -12.22
N ILE A 65 9.27 -6.75 -11.83
CA ILE A 65 8.66 -6.34 -10.57
C ILE A 65 9.52 -6.82 -9.39
N GLN A 66 9.87 -8.10 -9.35
CA GLN A 66 10.66 -8.64 -8.24
C GLN A 66 12.04 -7.98 -8.17
N SER A 67 12.71 -7.82 -9.31
CA SER A 67 14.03 -7.17 -9.36
C SER A 67 13.99 -5.73 -8.86
N GLN A 68 12.95 -4.98 -9.20
CA GLN A 68 12.79 -3.60 -8.73
C GLN A 68 12.53 -3.55 -7.22
N LEU A 69 11.63 -4.40 -6.72
CA LEU A 69 11.34 -4.48 -5.28
C LEU A 69 12.53 -4.96 -4.46
N ASP A 70 13.37 -5.85 -5.01
CA ASP A 70 14.62 -6.28 -4.37
C ASP A 70 15.62 -5.11 -4.28
N ALA A 71 15.65 -4.24 -5.30
CA ALA A 71 16.46 -3.03 -5.30
C ALA A 71 15.93 -1.98 -4.29
N ASP A 72 14.61 -1.83 -4.20
CA ASP A 72 13.96 -0.95 -3.21
C ASP A 72 14.24 -1.44 -1.78
N ASP A 73 14.18 -2.74 -1.55
CA ASP A 73 14.54 -3.33 -0.25
C ASP A 73 16.04 -3.12 0.08
N GLN A 74 16.92 -3.22 -0.92
CA GLN A 74 18.34 -2.90 -0.75
C GLN A 74 18.61 -1.40 -0.51
N LEU A 75 17.70 -0.54 -0.96
CA LEU A 75 17.77 0.89 -0.69
C LEU A 75 17.33 1.21 0.76
N LEU A 76 16.21 0.64 1.23
CA LEU A 76 15.44 1.11 2.38
C LEU A 76 15.50 0.21 3.63
N SER A 77 15.97 -1.04 3.53
CA SER A 77 15.88 -2.02 4.60
C SER A 77 16.73 -1.65 5.82
N THR A 78 16.13 -1.71 7.01
CA THR A 78 16.84 -1.67 8.30
C THR A 78 17.31 -3.05 8.76
N TYR A 79 16.94 -4.11 8.06
CA TYR A 79 17.32 -5.50 8.35
C TYR A 79 18.58 -5.96 7.59
N LYS A 80 18.99 -5.22 6.56
CA LYS A 80 20.18 -5.48 5.74
C LYS A 80 21.28 -4.47 6.10
N ASN A 81 22.34 -4.91 6.77
CA ASN A 81 23.43 -4.02 7.22
C ASN A 81 24.16 -3.30 6.07
N ASP A 82 24.06 -3.83 4.86
CA ASP A 82 24.67 -3.28 3.64
C ASP A 82 23.68 -2.48 2.77
N SER A 83 22.45 -2.29 3.22
CA SER A 83 21.51 -1.39 2.53
C SER A 83 22.02 0.04 2.49
N ALA A 84 21.51 0.83 1.53
CA ALA A 84 21.91 2.23 1.44
C ALA A 84 21.55 3.00 2.72
N LEU A 85 20.35 2.77 3.26
CA LEU A 85 19.89 3.37 4.51
C LEU A 85 20.77 2.96 5.69
N MET A 86 21.10 1.68 5.83
CA MET A 86 21.91 1.21 6.96
C MET A 86 23.36 1.69 6.89
N ARG A 87 23.94 1.87 5.71
CA ARG A 87 25.27 2.51 5.58
C ARG A 87 25.25 3.94 6.15
N PHE A 88 24.19 4.70 5.89
CA PHE A 88 23.99 6.02 6.51
C PHE A 88 23.79 5.91 8.02
N ASN A 89 22.92 5.01 8.50
CA ASN A 89 22.61 4.82 9.91
C ASN A 89 23.87 4.42 10.73
N LEU A 90 24.66 3.49 10.21
CA LEU A 90 25.86 2.96 10.89
C LEU A 90 27.03 3.94 10.85
N SER A 91 27.05 4.87 9.92
CA SER A 91 28.04 5.94 9.90
C SER A 91 27.89 6.85 11.11
N LYS A 92 29.01 7.26 11.70
CA LYS A 92 29.06 8.27 12.78
C LYS A 92 29.30 9.67 12.23
N SER A 93 29.42 9.82 10.91
CA SER A 93 29.66 11.11 10.26
C SER A 93 28.43 12.02 10.39
N THR A 94 28.67 13.27 10.72
CA THR A 94 27.69 14.38 10.67
C THR A 94 27.87 15.26 9.45
N SER A 95 28.77 14.89 8.54
CA SER A 95 28.99 15.55 7.26
C SER A 95 27.92 15.16 6.25
N LEU A 96 27.89 15.86 5.11
CA LEU A 96 27.04 15.53 3.97
C LEU A 96 27.27 14.08 3.52
N TRP A 97 26.20 13.30 3.46
CA TRP A 97 26.22 11.91 3.04
C TRP A 97 25.49 11.78 1.71
N PRO A 98 26.18 11.41 0.61
CA PRO A 98 25.55 11.33 -0.69
C PRO A 98 24.50 10.22 -0.74
N VAL A 99 23.33 10.51 -1.31
CA VAL A 99 22.23 9.57 -1.47
C VAL A 99 21.65 9.66 -2.88
N SER A 100 20.82 8.65 -3.25
CA SER A 100 20.04 8.70 -4.49
C SER A 100 18.93 9.75 -4.39
N GLU A 101 18.43 10.21 -5.53
CA GLU A 101 17.24 11.05 -5.62
C GLU A 101 16.05 10.40 -4.91
N ALA A 102 15.82 9.10 -5.17
CA ALA A 102 14.74 8.34 -4.52
C ALA A 102 14.82 8.40 -2.99
N MET A 103 15.99 8.19 -2.39
CA MET A 103 16.17 8.30 -0.94
C MET A 103 15.90 9.73 -0.45
N ALA A 104 16.36 10.73 -1.17
CA ALA A 104 16.13 12.13 -0.82
C ALA A 104 14.65 12.50 -0.88
N ASP A 105 13.90 12.03 -1.89
CA ASP A 105 12.48 12.29 -2.06
C ASP A 105 11.66 11.64 -0.95
N ILE A 106 11.95 10.38 -0.62
CA ILE A 106 11.28 9.66 0.47
C ILE A 106 11.48 10.39 1.81
N VAL A 107 12.71 10.79 2.11
CA VAL A 107 13.02 11.48 3.36
C VAL A 107 12.42 12.89 3.37
N THR A 108 12.44 13.60 2.24
CA THR A 108 11.81 14.93 2.12
C THR A 108 10.33 14.88 2.40
N GLU A 109 9.61 13.92 1.81
CA GLU A 109 8.18 13.75 2.03
C GLU A 109 7.89 13.37 3.48
N SER A 110 8.69 12.47 4.07
CA SER A 110 8.59 12.08 5.46
C SER A 110 8.77 13.26 6.42
N ILE A 111 9.75 14.11 6.17
CA ILE A 111 10.01 15.32 6.96
C ILE A 111 8.85 16.31 6.81
N ARG A 112 8.34 16.50 5.58
CA ARG A 112 7.21 17.39 5.30
C ARG A 112 5.97 17.00 6.13
N VAL A 113 5.57 15.73 6.07
CA VAL A 113 4.43 15.20 6.83
C VAL A 113 4.74 15.23 8.32
N GLY A 114 5.97 14.94 8.73
CA GLY A 114 6.41 15.02 10.11
C GLY A 114 6.18 16.39 10.74
N TYR A 115 6.56 17.46 10.08
CA TYR A 115 6.30 18.82 10.56
C TYR A 115 4.80 19.16 10.59
N LYS A 116 4.02 18.71 9.60
CA LYS A 116 2.58 18.92 9.55
C LYS A 116 1.81 18.15 10.62
N THR A 117 2.36 17.08 11.14
CA THR A 117 1.79 16.28 12.23
C THR A 117 2.43 16.60 13.60
N ASN A 118 3.18 17.70 13.72
CA ASN A 118 3.91 18.09 14.95
C ASN A 118 4.83 16.98 15.47
N GLY A 119 5.51 16.25 14.57
CA GLY A 119 6.43 15.19 14.91
C GLY A 119 5.77 13.84 15.22
N ALA A 120 4.46 13.68 14.99
CA ALA A 120 3.79 12.39 15.14
C ALA A 120 4.24 11.38 14.07
N MET A 121 4.44 11.85 12.83
CA MET A 121 5.19 11.11 11.81
C MET A 121 6.67 11.45 11.96
N ASP A 122 7.50 10.47 12.33
CA ASP A 122 8.93 10.67 12.56
C ASP A 122 9.74 9.45 12.10
N VAL A 123 10.43 9.59 10.97
CA VAL A 123 11.29 8.52 10.43
C VAL A 123 12.59 8.33 11.22
N THR A 124 12.84 9.12 12.26
CA THR A 124 13.98 8.90 13.16
C THR A 124 13.63 8.04 14.37
N VAL A 125 12.40 7.52 14.44
CA VAL A 125 11.86 6.74 15.56
C VAL A 125 12.49 5.33 15.71
N GLY A 126 13.37 4.92 14.81
CA GLY A 126 14.01 3.61 14.78
C GLY A 126 14.57 3.10 16.12
N PRO A 127 15.28 3.91 16.94
CA PRO A 127 15.74 3.49 18.25
C PRO A 127 14.61 3.06 19.19
N LEU A 128 13.46 3.74 19.13
CA LEU A 128 12.27 3.39 19.92
C LEU A 128 11.59 2.14 19.38
N VAL A 129 11.45 2.01 18.06
CA VAL A 129 10.91 0.81 17.39
C VAL A 129 11.73 -0.42 17.79
N ASN A 130 13.07 -0.31 17.77
CA ASN A 130 13.97 -1.37 18.20
C ASN A 130 13.84 -1.68 19.71
N LEU A 131 13.71 -0.67 20.57
CA LEU A 131 13.54 -0.83 22.01
C LEU A 131 12.27 -1.62 22.34
N TRP A 132 11.18 -1.36 21.63
CA TRP A 132 9.90 -2.05 21.78
C TRP A 132 9.81 -3.37 20.99
N GLY A 133 10.88 -3.79 20.29
CA GLY A 133 10.98 -5.09 19.63
C GLY A 133 10.18 -5.25 18.34
N PHE A 134 9.89 -4.15 17.65
CA PHE A 134 9.24 -4.14 16.33
C PHE A 134 10.22 -3.96 15.16
N GLY A 135 11.50 -3.72 15.46
CA GLY A 135 12.60 -3.70 14.50
C GLY A 135 13.40 -5.01 14.48
N PRO A 136 14.65 -5.00 14.02
CA PRO A 136 15.53 -6.17 13.98
C PRO A 136 15.83 -6.81 15.33
N ASN A 137 15.66 -6.07 16.42
CA ASN A 137 15.89 -6.54 17.77
C ASN A 137 14.75 -7.47 18.24
N LYS A 138 15.08 -8.38 19.17
CA LYS A 138 14.07 -9.23 19.79
C LYS A 138 13.12 -8.42 20.66
N GLN A 139 11.89 -8.89 20.80
CA GLN A 139 10.91 -8.33 21.73
C GLN A 139 11.47 -8.33 23.17
N PRO A 140 11.25 -7.24 23.92
CA PRO A 140 11.68 -7.17 25.32
C PRO A 140 10.89 -8.16 26.19
N VAL A 141 11.55 -8.73 27.20
CA VAL A 141 10.93 -9.67 28.16
C VAL A 141 10.18 -8.95 29.29
N LYS A 142 10.35 -7.65 29.41
CA LYS A 142 9.68 -6.75 30.36
C LYS A 142 9.50 -5.37 29.75
N THR A 143 8.53 -4.63 30.23
CA THR A 143 8.32 -3.23 29.81
C THR A 143 9.62 -2.43 29.98
N PRO A 144 10.11 -1.74 28.92
CA PRO A 144 11.27 -0.85 29.03
C PRO A 144 11.07 0.21 30.11
N ASP A 145 12.07 0.42 30.92
CA ASP A 145 12.05 1.47 31.94
C ASP A 145 12.23 2.87 31.33
N GLN A 146 12.00 3.91 32.12
CA GLN A 146 12.07 5.28 31.62
C GLN A 146 13.46 5.67 31.15
N ALA A 147 14.52 5.18 31.81
CA ALA A 147 15.89 5.49 31.41
C ALA A 147 16.22 4.92 30.01
N ALA A 148 15.79 3.69 29.71
CA ALA A 148 15.95 3.09 28.40
C ALA A 148 15.15 3.85 27.31
N ILE A 149 13.94 4.32 27.65
CA ILE A 149 13.12 5.14 26.73
C ILE A 149 13.80 6.49 26.46
N ASP A 150 14.30 7.15 27.50
CA ASP A 150 14.97 8.44 27.38
C ASP A 150 16.28 8.33 26.57
N ASP A 151 17.06 7.27 26.77
CA ASP A 151 18.24 6.97 25.98
C ASP A 151 17.90 6.76 24.48
N ALA A 152 16.85 5.99 24.18
CA ALA A 152 16.40 5.81 22.81
C ALA A 152 15.90 7.12 22.19
N ARG A 153 15.12 7.92 22.92
CA ARG A 153 14.63 9.24 22.48
C ARG A 153 15.74 10.23 22.20
N ALA A 154 16.83 10.22 22.95
CA ALA A 154 17.98 11.10 22.75
C ALA A 154 18.64 10.90 21.35
N ARG A 155 18.30 9.82 20.65
CA ARG A 155 18.79 9.50 19.29
C ARG A 155 17.69 9.61 18.22
N THR A 156 16.62 10.35 18.51
CA THR A 156 15.49 10.60 17.63
C THR A 156 15.26 12.09 17.42
N GLY A 157 14.47 12.47 16.46
CA GLY A 157 14.01 13.83 16.20
C GLY A 157 14.27 14.30 14.78
N LEU A 158 13.20 14.67 14.08
CA LEU A 158 13.27 15.12 12.68
C LEU A 158 14.16 16.37 12.50
N GLN A 159 14.28 17.21 13.53
CA GLN A 159 15.13 18.40 13.50
C GLN A 159 16.63 18.04 13.33
N HIS A 160 17.02 16.82 13.59
CA HIS A 160 18.38 16.30 13.47
C HIS A 160 18.69 15.68 12.11
N LEU A 161 17.72 15.69 11.18
CA LEU A 161 17.85 15.12 9.83
C LEU A 161 17.52 16.18 8.79
N THR A 162 18.43 16.40 7.85
CA THR A 162 18.27 17.38 6.77
C THR A 162 18.54 16.75 5.42
N VAL A 163 17.71 17.08 4.41
CA VAL A 163 17.92 16.77 3.00
C VAL A 163 18.53 18.00 2.34
N ILE A 164 19.63 17.83 1.61
CA ILE A 164 20.36 18.91 0.97
C ILE A 164 20.59 18.54 -0.50
N ASN A 165 20.20 19.46 -1.40
CA ASN A 165 20.60 19.40 -2.80
C ASN A 165 21.76 20.39 -3.05
N GLN A 166 22.90 19.88 -3.50
CA GLN A 166 24.04 20.71 -3.82
C GLN A 166 24.54 20.35 -5.22
N TYR A 167 24.43 21.30 -6.14
CA TYR A 167 24.87 21.15 -7.56
C TYR A 167 24.25 19.92 -8.27
N GLY A 168 22.98 19.57 -7.94
CA GLY A 168 22.27 18.42 -8.51
C GLY A 168 22.57 17.08 -7.82
N GLN A 169 23.46 17.04 -6.84
CA GLN A 169 23.71 15.88 -5.99
C GLN A 169 22.87 15.97 -4.71
N GLN A 170 22.20 14.90 -4.36
CA GLN A 170 21.41 14.78 -3.15
C GLN A 170 22.24 14.26 -1.98
N TYR A 171 21.99 14.81 -0.80
CA TYR A 171 22.66 14.42 0.45
C TYR A 171 21.65 14.33 1.58
N LEU A 172 21.88 13.40 2.51
CA LEU A 172 21.35 13.47 3.86
C LEU A 172 22.43 13.97 4.81
N GLN A 173 22.02 14.73 5.79
CA GLN A 173 22.89 15.15 6.89
C GLN A 173 22.17 14.93 8.22
N LYS A 174 22.90 14.37 9.19
CA LYS A 174 22.47 14.27 10.58
C LYS A 174 23.44 15.04 11.47
N ASP A 175 22.94 15.70 12.49
CA ASP A 175 23.76 16.44 13.46
C ASP A 175 24.03 15.64 14.75
N ILE A 176 23.33 14.51 14.91
CA ILE A 176 23.57 13.51 15.96
C ILE A 176 24.23 12.28 15.31
N PRO A 177 25.45 11.86 15.72
CA PRO A 177 26.14 10.70 15.14
C PRO A 177 25.32 9.40 15.22
N ASP A 178 24.52 9.24 16.27
CA ASP A 178 23.71 8.05 16.56
C ASP A 178 22.26 8.16 16.08
N LEU A 179 21.90 9.22 15.33
CA LEU A 179 20.58 9.31 14.70
C LEU A 179 20.37 8.10 13.80
N PHE A 180 19.21 7.46 13.96
CA PHE A 180 18.84 6.26 13.23
C PHE A 180 17.53 6.49 12.48
N VAL A 181 17.59 6.45 11.16
CA VAL A 181 16.44 6.60 10.26
C VAL A 181 15.83 5.24 9.96
N ASP A 182 14.51 5.15 10.08
CA ASP A 182 13.71 3.99 9.72
C ASP A 182 12.59 4.40 8.75
N LEU A 183 12.70 3.94 7.51
CA LEU A 183 11.76 4.28 6.43
C LEU A 183 10.69 3.18 6.22
N SER A 184 10.57 2.20 7.12
CA SER A 184 9.56 1.14 7.00
C SER A 184 8.12 1.67 6.99
N THR A 185 7.91 2.82 7.60
CA THR A 185 6.63 3.54 7.64
C THR A 185 6.15 4.03 6.28
N VAL A 186 7.06 4.26 5.33
CA VAL A 186 6.77 4.84 4.01
C VAL A 186 7.27 3.96 2.86
N GLY A 187 7.94 2.88 3.18
CA GLY A 187 8.57 1.99 2.20
C GLY A 187 7.56 1.26 1.31
N GLU A 188 6.40 0.86 1.85
CA GLU A 188 5.34 0.21 1.08
C GLU A 188 4.72 1.19 0.08
N GLY A 189 4.44 2.44 0.51
CA GLY A 189 3.92 3.50 -0.34
C GLY A 189 4.87 3.85 -1.47
N TYR A 190 6.16 4.06 -1.16
CA TYR A 190 7.17 4.29 -2.18
C TYR A 190 7.26 3.13 -3.19
N ALA A 191 7.31 1.89 -2.72
CA ALA A 191 7.41 0.72 -3.60
C ALA A 191 6.17 0.57 -4.51
N ALA A 192 4.97 0.88 -4.00
CA ALA A 192 3.75 0.87 -4.81
C ALA A 192 3.79 1.93 -5.93
N ASP A 193 4.23 3.16 -5.63
CA ASP A 193 4.41 4.22 -6.63
C ASP A 193 5.49 3.85 -7.66
N HIS A 194 6.61 3.26 -7.20
CA HIS A 194 7.69 2.84 -8.07
C HIS A 194 7.26 1.71 -9.01
N LEU A 195 6.44 0.76 -8.55
CA LEU A 195 5.81 -0.24 -9.43
C LEU A 195 4.80 0.38 -10.39
N ALA A 196 4.05 1.41 -9.99
CA ALA A 196 3.16 2.14 -10.90
C ALA A 196 3.95 2.84 -12.02
N ALA A 197 5.14 3.37 -11.71
CA ALA A 197 6.06 3.93 -12.70
C ALA A 197 6.60 2.83 -13.65
N LEU A 198 6.93 1.65 -13.13
CA LEU A 198 7.30 0.49 -13.95
C LEU A 198 6.16 0.10 -14.91
N MET A 199 4.90 0.07 -14.45
CA MET A 199 3.77 -0.21 -15.33
C MET A 199 3.71 0.78 -16.49
N ALA A 200 3.94 2.07 -16.22
CA ALA A 200 3.96 3.10 -17.27
C ALA A 200 5.13 2.89 -18.27
N GLN A 201 6.33 2.53 -17.79
CA GLN A 201 7.50 2.22 -18.63
C GLN A 201 7.24 0.99 -19.53
N GLU A 202 6.51 -0.01 -19.04
CA GLU A 202 6.10 -1.20 -19.78
C GLU A 202 4.88 -0.96 -20.71
N GLY A 203 4.38 0.27 -20.80
CA GLY A 203 3.21 0.63 -21.60
C GLY A 203 1.89 0.08 -21.09
N ILE A 204 1.84 -0.30 -19.80
CA ILE A 204 0.65 -0.85 -19.15
C ILE A 204 -0.15 0.30 -18.54
N SER A 205 -1.38 0.49 -18.99
CA SER A 205 -2.26 1.59 -18.56
C SER A 205 -3.46 1.16 -17.72
N ARG A 206 -3.63 -0.15 -17.49
CA ARG A 206 -4.77 -0.72 -16.75
C ARG A 206 -4.28 -1.71 -15.72
N TYR A 207 -4.12 -1.24 -14.49
CA TYR A 207 -3.52 -2.03 -13.41
C TYR A 207 -4.04 -1.62 -12.01
N LEU A 208 -3.89 -2.55 -11.08
CA LEU A 208 -3.94 -2.32 -9.65
C LEU A 208 -2.66 -2.92 -9.04
N VAL A 209 -1.83 -2.08 -8.46
CA VAL A 209 -0.62 -2.44 -7.72
C VAL A 209 -0.90 -2.42 -6.24
N SER A 210 -0.38 -3.40 -5.50
CA SER A 210 -0.39 -3.45 -4.05
C SER A 210 0.97 -3.91 -3.55
N VAL A 211 1.53 -3.19 -2.59
CA VAL A 211 2.70 -3.60 -1.80
C VAL A 211 2.31 -3.41 -0.33
N GLY A 212 2.26 -4.53 0.42
CA GLY A 212 1.76 -4.50 1.78
C GLY A 212 0.38 -3.85 1.89
N GLY A 213 0.29 -2.75 2.66
CA GLY A 213 -0.94 -1.97 2.86
C GLY A 213 -1.18 -0.84 1.86
N ALA A 214 -0.18 -0.52 1.02
CA ALA A 214 -0.23 0.58 0.07
C ALA A 214 -0.65 0.10 -1.33
N LEU A 215 -1.51 0.87 -2.01
CA LEU A 215 -2.02 0.52 -3.33
C LEU A 215 -2.04 1.75 -4.25
N VAL A 216 -1.88 1.47 -5.56
CA VAL A 216 -2.07 2.43 -6.66
C VAL A 216 -2.85 1.77 -7.77
N SER A 217 -3.80 2.46 -8.38
CA SER A 217 -4.52 1.92 -9.54
C SER A 217 -4.56 2.91 -10.70
N ARG A 218 -4.70 2.37 -11.91
CA ARG A 218 -4.92 3.16 -13.11
C ARG A 218 -5.83 2.43 -14.08
N GLY A 219 -6.69 3.20 -14.78
CA GLY A 219 -7.59 2.69 -15.80
C GLY A 219 -8.69 1.79 -15.26
N MET A 220 -9.25 0.97 -16.14
CA MET A 220 -10.43 0.15 -15.85
C MET A 220 -10.07 -1.32 -15.65
N ASN A 221 -10.82 -2.00 -14.78
CA ASN A 221 -10.73 -3.44 -14.55
C ASN A 221 -11.35 -4.26 -15.71
N ALA A 222 -11.44 -5.58 -15.53
CA ALA A 222 -11.99 -6.50 -16.53
C ALA A 222 -13.46 -6.21 -16.89
N SER A 223 -14.23 -5.63 -15.98
CA SER A 223 -15.64 -5.28 -16.19
C SER A 223 -15.84 -3.89 -16.80
N GLY A 224 -14.77 -3.21 -17.22
CA GLY A 224 -14.84 -1.84 -17.76
C GLY A 224 -15.20 -0.80 -16.68
N LYS A 225 -14.98 -1.10 -15.41
CA LYS A 225 -15.22 -0.23 -14.25
C LYS A 225 -13.89 0.16 -13.63
N PRO A 226 -13.80 1.28 -12.88
CA PRO A 226 -12.64 1.58 -12.07
C PRO A 226 -12.24 0.42 -11.14
N TRP A 227 -10.96 0.34 -10.81
CA TRP A 227 -10.48 -0.60 -9.80
C TRP A 227 -11.01 -0.20 -8.43
N ARG A 228 -11.55 -1.18 -7.70
CA ARG A 228 -12.11 -0.96 -6.38
C ARG A 228 -11.22 -1.57 -5.31
N VAL A 229 -11.03 -0.84 -4.23
CA VAL A 229 -10.27 -1.26 -3.06
C VAL A 229 -11.21 -1.34 -1.87
N ALA A 230 -11.11 -2.42 -1.10
CA ALA A 230 -11.87 -2.60 0.13
C ALA A 230 -11.07 -2.11 1.34
N ILE A 231 -11.68 -1.25 2.15
CA ILE A 231 -11.20 -0.94 3.49
C ILE A 231 -11.73 -2.03 4.41
N GLN A 232 -10.85 -2.70 5.14
CA GLN A 232 -11.21 -3.81 6.00
C GLN A 232 -11.77 -3.35 7.34
N LYS A 233 -12.70 -4.12 7.89
CA LYS A 233 -13.11 -3.97 9.29
C LYS A 233 -11.97 -4.40 10.20
N PRO A 234 -11.73 -3.69 11.31
CA PRO A 234 -10.71 -4.07 12.30
C PRO A 234 -11.20 -5.18 13.24
N THR A 235 -11.66 -6.30 12.66
CA THR A 235 -12.15 -7.50 13.35
C THR A 235 -11.27 -8.70 13.03
N ASP A 236 -11.39 -9.78 13.81
CA ASP A 236 -10.69 -11.05 13.56
C ASP A 236 -11.28 -11.81 12.35
N GLU A 237 -12.44 -11.39 11.85
CA GLU A 237 -13.05 -11.95 10.65
C GLU A 237 -12.24 -11.58 9.41
N GLN A 238 -11.67 -12.59 8.76
CA GLN A 238 -10.89 -12.37 7.54
C GLN A 238 -11.79 -11.81 6.43
N ASN A 239 -11.30 -10.76 5.76
CA ASN A 239 -11.96 -10.12 4.62
C ASN A 239 -13.29 -9.43 4.91
N ALA A 240 -13.61 -9.13 6.17
CA ALA A 240 -14.76 -8.28 6.49
C ALA A 240 -14.55 -6.87 5.92
N VAL A 241 -15.48 -6.44 5.04
CA VAL A 241 -15.40 -5.13 4.36
C VAL A 241 -16.11 -4.08 5.18
N GLN A 242 -15.43 -2.94 5.42
CA GLN A 242 -16.01 -1.75 6.05
C GLN A 242 -16.53 -0.75 5.02
N ALA A 243 -15.76 -0.50 3.98
CA ALA A 243 -16.11 0.39 2.89
C ALA A 243 -15.41 -0.03 1.59
N ILE A 244 -15.92 0.42 0.46
CA ILE A 244 -15.30 0.24 -0.86
C ILE A 244 -15.01 1.61 -1.46
N VAL A 245 -13.82 1.79 -1.99
CA VAL A 245 -13.37 3.03 -2.62
C VAL A 245 -12.91 2.80 -4.06
N ASP A 246 -13.04 3.83 -4.87
CA ASP A 246 -12.46 3.98 -6.20
C ASP A 246 -11.31 4.99 -6.10
N ILE A 247 -10.07 4.51 -6.30
CA ILE A 247 -8.86 5.34 -6.15
C ILE A 247 -8.20 5.70 -7.47
N ASN A 248 -8.89 5.55 -8.59
CA ASN A 248 -8.32 5.71 -9.94
C ASN A 248 -7.40 6.93 -10.04
N GLY A 249 -6.12 6.69 -10.29
CA GLY A 249 -5.09 7.72 -10.41
C GLY A 249 -4.52 8.27 -9.09
N HIS A 250 -4.90 7.66 -7.94
CA HIS A 250 -4.39 8.04 -6.62
C HIS A 250 -3.72 6.86 -5.93
N GLY A 251 -2.92 7.18 -4.92
CA GLY A 251 -2.42 6.23 -3.94
C GLY A 251 -3.35 6.12 -2.73
N ILE A 252 -3.39 4.96 -2.10
CA ILE A 252 -4.08 4.71 -0.84
C ILE A 252 -3.19 3.90 0.07
N SER A 253 -3.16 4.24 1.35
CA SER A 253 -2.52 3.44 2.39
C SER A 253 -3.38 3.40 3.66
N THR A 254 -3.17 2.37 4.48
CA THR A 254 -3.91 2.18 5.72
C THR A 254 -2.99 1.76 6.85
N SER A 255 -2.86 2.63 7.85
CA SER A 255 -2.26 2.29 9.14
C SER A 255 -3.30 1.69 10.08
N GLY A 256 -2.93 0.58 10.76
CA GLY A 256 -3.84 -0.09 11.68
C GLY A 256 -3.12 -0.68 12.87
N SER A 257 -3.59 -0.40 14.10
CA SER A 257 -2.99 -0.89 15.34
C SER A 257 -3.48 -2.27 15.77
N TYR A 258 -4.40 -2.90 15.02
CA TYR A 258 -5.11 -4.11 15.44
C TYR A 258 -4.49 -5.42 14.97
N ARG A 259 -3.52 -5.39 14.05
CA ARG A 259 -2.90 -6.60 13.47
C ARG A 259 -1.51 -6.89 14.00
N ASN A 260 -0.66 -5.88 14.09
CA ASN A 260 0.73 -6.03 14.51
C ASN A 260 0.89 -5.56 15.96
N TYR A 261 0.79 -6.48 16.89
CA TYR A 261 0.93 -6.24 18.34
C TYR A 261 1.39 -7.52 19.02
N TYR A 262 1.87 -7.38 20.24
CA TYR A 262 2.10 -8.49 21.16
C TYR A 262 1.59 -8.11 22.57
N GLU A 263 1.53 -9.06 23.47
CA GLU A 263 1.16 -8.82 24.87
C GLU A 263 2.39 -8.85 25.76
N LEU A 264 2.50 -7.87 26.66
CA LEU A 264 3.57 -7.74 27.64
C LEU A 264 2.99 -7.20 28.94
N ASP A 265 3.26 -7.88 30.06
CA ASP A 265 2.75 -7.50 31.38
C ASP A 265 1.21 -7.30 31.42
N GLY A 266 0.47 -8.14 30.68
CA GLY A 266 -0.99 -8.08 30.57
C GLY A 266 -1.51 -6.88 29.78
N LYS A 267 -0.65 -6.17 29.03
CA LYS A 267 -1.00 -5.04 28.17
C LYS A 267 -0.70 -5.37 26.73
N ARG A 268 -1.59 -4.90 25.86
CA ARG A 268 -1.38 -4.92 24.40
C ARG A 268 -0.36 -3.86 24.01
N ILE A 269 0.68 -4.26 23.31
CA ILE A 269 1.76 -3.41 22.81
C ILE A 269 1.61 -3.30 21.32
N SER A 270 1.21 -2.11 20.85
CA SER A 270 1.10 -1.80 19.42
C SER A 270 2.48 -1.54 18.81
N HIS A 271 2.64 -1.89 17.52
CA HIS A 271 3.84 -1.53 16.77
C HIS A 271 3.94 -0.02 16.46
N VAL A 272 2.85 0.73 16.58
CA VAL A 272 2.83 2.17 16.37
C VAL A 272 3.35 2.86 17.62
N ILE A 273 4.49 3.51 17.51
CA ILE A 273 5.17 4.21 18.60
C ILE A 273 4.93 5.72 18.47
N ASP A 274 4.54 6.36 19.57
CA ASP A 274 4.49 7.81 19.65
C ASP A 274 5.89 8.36 19.93
N PRO A 275 6.50 9.13 19.01
CA PRO A 275 7.86 9.67 19.19
C PRO A 275 7.97 10.65 20.39
N GLN A 276 6.89 11.32 20.74
CA GLN A 276 6.89 12.29 21.84
C GLN A 276 6.96 11.62 23.20
N THR A 277 6.22 10.55 23.39
CA THR A 277 6.22 9.79 24.65
C THR A 277 7.26 8.69 24.68
N GLY A 278 7.75 8.24 23.51
CA GLY A 278 8.63 7.09 23.34
C GLY A 278 7.94 5.77 23.63
N ARG A 279 6.60 5.73 23.62
CA ARG A 279 5.78 4.58 24.01
C ARG A 279 4.81 4.19 22.91
N PRO A 280 4.40 2.90 22.85
CA PRO A 280 3.29 2.48 21.99
C PRO A 280 2.03 3.27 22.28
N ILE A 281 1.28 3.58 21.21
CA ILE A 281 -0.03 4.25 21.33
C ILE A 281 -1.02 3.39 22.11
N GLN A 282 -1.92 4.04 22.87
CA GLN A 282 -2.92 3.37 23.71
C GLN A 282 -4.35 3.89 23.51
N HIS A 283 -4.55 4.81 22.55
CA HIS A 283 -5.89 5.34 22.25
C HIS A 283 -6.73 4.35 21.42
N ASN A 284 -7.99 4.66 21.25
CA ASN A 284 -8.97 3.81 20.61
C ASN A 284 -9.09 3.96 19.07
N LEU A 285 -8.31 4.83 18.43
CA LEU A 285 -8.20 4.88 16.97
C LEU A 285 -7.48 3.61 16.51
N VAL A 286 -8.15 2.79 15.70
CA VAL A 286 -7.63 1.47 15.32
C VAL A 286 -7.28 1.35 13.84
N SER A 287 -7.82 2.24 12.99
CA SER A 287 -7.52 2.26 11.56
C SER A 287 -7.61 3.67 11.00
N VAL A 288 -6.63 4.04 10.19
CA VAL A 288 -6.59 5.29 9.41
C VAL A 288 -6.26 4.94 7.97
N THR A 289 -7.16 5.24 7.05
CA THR A 289 -6.95 5.11 5.61
C THR A 289 -6.85 6.48 4.99
N VAL A 290 -5.81 6.72 4.21
CA VAL A 290 -5.56 7.98 3.49
C VAL A 290 -5.55 7.72 1.99
N ILE A 291 -6.21 8.60 1.22
CA ILE A 291 -6.08 8.67 -0.24
C ILE A 291 -5.35 9.98 -0.57
N ALA A 292 -4.28 9.90 -1.33
CA ALA A 292 -3.42 11.02 -1.68
C ALA A 292 -2.96 10.92 -3.15
N PRO A 293 -2.34 11.97 -3.72
CA PRO A 293 -1.80 11.91 -5.08
C PRO A 293 -0.83 10.75 -5.31
N THR A 294 -0.05 10.36 -4.29
CA THR A 294 0.89 9.22 -4.33
C THR A 294 0.65 8.29 -3.15
N ALA A 295 1.06 7.02 -3.28
CA ALA A 295 1.00 6.06 -2.19
C ALA A 295 2.03 6.38 -1.09
N LEU A 296 3.19 6.92 -1.45
CA LEU A 296 4.19 7.43 -0.51
C LEU A 296 3.60 8.51 0.42
N GLU A 297 2.89 9.48 -0.15
CA GLU A 297 2.22 10.54 0.62
C GLU A 297 1.13 9.96 1.52
N ALA A 298 0.29 9.05 1.00
CA ALA A 298 -0.76 8.39 1.76
C ALA A 298 -0.18 7.61 2.97
N ASP A 299 0.91 6.90 2.78
CA ASP A 299 1.60 6.08 3.78
C ASP A 299 2.24 6.94 4.89
N ALA A 300 2.83 8.07 4.51
CA ALA A 300 3.35 9.03 5.49
C ALA A 300 2.24 9.63 6.36
N TRP A 301 1.13 10.04 5.75
CA TRP A 301 0.01 10.64 6.46
C TRP A 301 -0.71 9.65 7.38
N ASP A 302 -1.00 8.42 6.91
CA ASP A 302 -1.79 7.45 7.69
C ASP A 302 -1.11 7.11 9.01
N THR A 303 0.21 6.97 9.02
CA THR A 303 1.00 6.72 10.23
C THR A 303 1.00 7.92 11.17
N GLY A 304 1.26 9.13 10.67
CA GLY A 304 1.23 10.34 11.50
C GLY A 304 -0.13 10.58 12.14
N LEU A 305 -1.20 10.40 11.38
CA LEU A 305 -2.57 10.53 11.88
C LEU A 305 -2.93 9.42 12.89
N MET A 306 -2.44 8.19 12.67
CA MET A 306 -2.61 7.09 13.61
C MET A 306 -1.96 7.42 14.96
N VAL A 307 -0.74 7.96 14.98
CA VAL A 307 -0.04 8.36 16.21
C VAL A 307 -0.80 9.45 16.97
N LEU A 308 -1.36 10.45 16.26
CA LEU A 308 -2.09 11.57 16.86
C LEU A 308 -3.36 11.17 17.61
N GLY A 309 -3.99 10.05 17.22
CA GLY A 309 -5.31 9.66 17.73
C GLY A 309 -6.44 10.51 17.14
N THR A 310 -7.69 10.11 17.40
CA THR A 310 -8.88 10.53 16.65
C THR A 310 -9.05 12.06 16.57
N GLU A 311 -9.01 12.78 17.69
CA GLU A 311 -9.40 14.20 17.68
C GLU A 311 -8.31 15.10 17.08
N LYS A 312 -7.03 14.90 17.46
CA LYS A 312 -5.92 15.65 16.89
C LYS A 312 -5.74 15.33 15.39
N ALA A 313 -5.94 14.08 15.00
CA ALA A 313 -5.90 13.69 13.59
C ALA A 313 -6.97 14.40 12.77
N LYS A 314 -8.21 14.53 13.28
CA LYS A 314 -9.29 15.28 12.60
C LYS A 314 -8.95 16.75 12.41
N GLU A 315 -8.26 17.37 13.36
CA GLU A 315 -7.80 18.75 13.25
C GLU A 315 -6.80 18.93 12.11
N VAL A 316 -5.77 18.06 12.05
CA VAL A 316 -4.78 18.05 10.96
C VAL A 316 -5.44 17.76 9.61
N VAL A 317 -6.35 16.81 9.55
CA VAL A 317 -7.08 16.47 8.31
C VAL A 317 -7.86 17.66 7.77
N ARG A 318 -8.52 18.44 8.64
CA ARG A 318 -9.25 19.66 8.22
C ARG A 318 -8.29 20.76 7.76
N GLN A 319 -7.18 20.97 8.48
CA GLN A 319 -6.19 21.99 8.14
C GLN A 319 -5.50 21.72 6.81
N GLU A 320 -5.14 20.47 6.55
CA GLU A 320 -4.41 20.07 5.34
C GLU A 320 -5.33 19.64 4.18
N GLY A 321 -6.64 19.54 4.41
CA GLY A 321 -7.62 19.18 3.39
C GLY A 321 -7.50 17.73 2.90
N LEU A 322 -7.13 16.78 3.78
CA LEU A 322 -6.82 15.41 3.42
C LEU A 322 -8.08 14.57 3.20
N ALA A 323 -7.98 13.58 2.31
CA ALA A 323 -8.98 12.53 2.13
C ALA A 323 -8.68 11.36 3.06
N VAL A 324 -9.42 11.27 4.18
CA VAL A 324 -9.14 10.32 5.28
C VAL A 324 -10.41 9.63 5.74
N TYR A 325 -10.26 8.31 6.01
CA TYR A 325 -11.28 7.47 6.65
C TYR A 325 -10.71 6.87 7.94
N MET A 326 -11.39 7.05 9.05
CA MET A 326 -10.96 6.57 10.37
C MET A 326 -11.95 5.58 10.95
N ILE A 327 -11.43 4.58 11.65
CA ILE A 327 -12.21 3.64 12.45
C ILE A 327 -11.72 3.70 13.89
N THR A 328 -12.63 3.98 14.81
CA THR A 328 -12.38 4.08 16.25
C THR A 328 -13.10 2.94 16.94
N LYS A 329 -12.45 2.26 17.88
CA LYS A 329 -13.06 1.24 18.72
C LYS A 329 -13.79 1.92 19.87
N GLU A 330 -15.07 1.57 20.05
CA GLU A 330 -15.89 2.01 21.16
C GLU A 330 -16.41 0.81 21.99
N THR A 331 -17.10 1.07 23.09
CA THR A 331 -17.60 0.01 23.98
C THR A 331 -18.53 -0.96 23.25
N ASP A 332 -19.35 -0.45 22.34
CA ASP A 332 -20.40 -1.21 21.64
C ASP A 332 -20.03 -1.55 20.18
N GLY A 333 -18.74 -1.43 19.81
CA GLY A 333 -18.29 -1.78 18.47
C GLY A 333 -17.33 -0.77 17.85
N PHE A 334 -17.57 -0.43 16.58
CA PHE A 334 -16.69 0.46 15.83
C PHE A 334 -17.47 1.67 15.31
N LYS A 335 -16.90 2.84 15.48
CA LYS A 335 -17.39 4.09 14.90
C LYS A 335 -16.50 4.52 13.76
N THR A 336 -17.10 4.97 12.66
CA THR A 336 -16.39 5.46 11.50
C THR A 336 -16.53 6.97 11.35
N TRP A 337 -15.51 7.58 10.78
CA TRP A 337 -15.51 8.97 10.38
C TRP A 337 -14.76 9.12 9.06
N SER A 338 -15.27 9.95 8.16
CA SER A 338 -14.61 10.30 6.91
C SER A 338 -14.55 11.82 6.73
N SER A 339 -13.46 12.30 6.15
CA SER A 339 -13.37 13.70 5.72
C SER A 339 -14.26 13.95 4.50
N PRO A 340 -14.71 15.21 4.26
CA PRO A 340 -15.45 15.54 3.05
C PRO A 340 -14.75 15.15 1.76
N GLN A 341 -13.43 15.29 1.71
CA GLN A 341 -12.59 14.93 0.56
C GLN A 341 -12.62 13.43 0.28
N PHE A 342 -12.66 12.60 1.32
CA PHE A 342 -12.72 11.15 1.18
C PHE A 342 -14.04 10.66 0.59
N ASN A 343 -15.13 11.36 0.83
CA ASN A 343 -16.46 10.96 0.39
C ASN A 343 -16.60 10.85 -1.13
N SER A 344 -15.78 11.56 -1.90
CA SER A 344 -15.75 11.49 -3.37
C SER A 344 -15.22 10.14 -3.90
N PHE A 345 -14.45 9.42 -3.10
CA PHE A 345 -13.89 8.12 -3.44
C PHE A 345 -14.79 6.95 -3.04
N LEU A 346 -15.74 7.16 -2.12
CA LEU A 346 -16.64 6.10 -1.65
C LEU A 346 -17.54 5.60 -2.77
N VAL A 347 -17.50 4.29 -3.00
CA VAL A 347 -18.46 3.62 -3.88
C VAL A 347 -19.77 3.45 -3.12
N ARG A 348 -20.78 4.20 -3.53
CA ARG A 348 -22.14 4.02 -3.02
C ARG A 348 -22.82 2.94 -3.86
N GLU A 349 -23.23 1.85 -3.25
CA GLU A 349 -24.12 0.91 -3.92
C GLU A 349 -25.43 1.64 -4.19
N LYS A 350 -25.85 1.64 -5.47
CA LYS A 350 -27.19 2.10 -5.81
C LYS A 350 -28.16 1.01 -5.29
N ASN A 351 -28.90 1.34 -4.25
CA ASN A 351 -30.07 0.54 -3.82
C ASN A 351 -31.05 0.39 -4.98
#